data_1f721560dbfdd3194cfe8c2032690741
#
_entry.id   1f721560dbfdd3194cfe8c2032690741
#
_cell.length_a   1.000
_cell.length_b   1.000
_cell.length_c   1.000
_cell.angle_alpha   90.00
_cell.angle_beta   90.00
_cell.angle_gamma   90.00
#
_symmetry.space_group_name_H-M   'P 1'
#
loop_
_entity.id
_entity.type
_entity.pdbx_description
1 polymer ?
#
loop_
_entity_poly.entity_id
_entity_poly.type
_entity_poly.pdbx_seq_one_letter_code
_entity_poly.pdbx_strand_id
1 'polypeptide(L)'
;EVYREALGRYAKQVADAVGVLSDKIIAARGKDTVLVSLARAGTPIGILIRRFIRLKYKTDLPHYSISIIRGRGIDGNAMRYLLERYRPEQLLFVDGWIGKGAILGELEKDLAAYPGVSPEIAVLADPADMTELCGTHEDILIPSSCLNSTVSGLVSRTFLREDIIGEKDFHGAVYYGELKDADLSYEFIEAIEKHFAVDTADITDATENLSTYRETRNPGKKGNTATGNPGLKGDREAGNPRPREKGIEEVRRIAASYGIEDINFVKPGIGETTRVLLRRVPWKVLIDGRYREDPELSHVIRLAEEKQVPVESCPLTHYKCCGIIKKIADA
;
A
#
# COMPACT_ATOMS: atom_id res chain seq x y z
N GLU A 1 14.91 1.82 17.52
CA GLU A 1 14.77 0.46 18.07
C GLU A 1 13.68 -0.29 17.30
N VAL A 2 12.40 0.10 17.42
CA VAL A 2 11.24 -0.56 16.75
C VAL A 2 11.45 -0.78 15.24
N TYR A 3 12.00 0.18 14.52
CA TYR A 3 12.28 0.05 13.09
C TYR A 3 13.27 -1.09 12.79
N ARG A 4 14.40 -1.16 13.49
CA ARG A 4 15.41 -2.19 13.23
C ARG A 4 14.95 -3.57 13.64
N GLU A 5 14.20 -3.67 14.74
CA GLU A 5 13.53 -4.90 15.15
C GLU A 5 12.55 -5.36 14.06
N ALA A 6 11.70 -4.44 13.59
CA ALA A 6 10.75 -4.73 12.52
C ALA A 6 11.46 -5.12 11.21
N LEU A 7 12.53 -4.41 10.83
CA LEU A 7 13.28 -4.73 9.62
C LEU A 7 13.92 -6.11 9.69
N GLY A 8 14.56 -6.45 10.81
CA GLY A 8 15.17 -7.78 11.00
C GLY A 8 14.16 -8.93 10.97
N ARG A 9 12.92 -8.68 11.45
CA ARG A 9 11.89 -9.70 11.53
C ARG A 9 11.08 -9.86 10.23
N TYR A 10 10.77 -8.75 9.54
CA TYR A 10 9.78 -8.74 8.45
C TYR A 10 10.36 -8.47 7.07
N ALA A 11 11.68 -8.28 6.92
CA ALA A 11 12.29 -8.00 5.63
C ALA A 11 11.97 -9.09 4.59
N LYS A 12 11.99 -10.37 4.99
CA LYS A 12 11.64 -11.48 4.09
C LYS A 12 10.16 -11.43 3.69
N GLN A 13 9.25 -11.22 4.63
CA GLN A 13 7.81 -11.14 4.33
C GLN A 13 7.51 -9.98 3.36
N VAL A 14 8.17 -8.84 3.55
CA VAL A 14 8.06 -7.70 2.63
C VAL A 14 8.64 -8.05 1.25
N ALA A 15 9.78 -8.75 1.19
CA ALA A 15 10.38 -9.20 -0.06
C ALA A 15 9.47 -10.17 -0.83
N ASP A 16 8.84 -11.11 -0.13
CA ASP A 16 7.87 -12.04 -0.71
C ASP A 16 6.66 -11.27 -1.30
N ALA A 17 6.14 -10.28 -0.57
CA ALA A 17 5.05 -9.42 -1.05
C ALA A 17 5.48 -8.57 -2.26
N VAL A 18 6.72 -8.07 -2.30
CA VAL A 18 7.28 -7.36 -3.46
C VAL A 18 7.32 -8.29 -4.68
N GLY A 19 7.73 -9.54 -4.50
CA GLY A 19 7.78 -10.53 -5.57
C GLY A 19 6.40 -10.79 -6.16
N VAL A 20 5.42 -11.13 -5.31
CA VAL A 20 4.03 -11.38 -5.73
C VAL A 20 3.44 -10.17 -6.44
N LEU A 21 3.62 -8.96 -5.90
CA LEU A 21 3.12 -7.73 -6.52
C LEU A 21 3.78 -7.46 -7.87
N SER A 22 5.09 -7.65 -7.97
CA SER A 22 5.84 -7.43 -9.20
C SER A 22 5.40 -8.38 -10.32
N ASP A 23 5.15 -9.65 -9.97
CA ASP A 23 4.62 -10.65 -10.92
C ASP A 23 3.23 -10.27 -11.41
N LYS A 24 2.33 -9.84 -10.51
CA LYS A 24 1.00 -9.32 -10.86
C LYS A 24 1.09 -8.09 -11.77
N ILE A 25 2.00 -7.15 -11.49
CA ILE A 25 2.19 -5.95 -12.33
C ILE A 25 2.60 -6.34 -13.75
N ILE A 26 3.61 -7.19 -13.90
CA ILE A 26 4.05 -7.64 -15.23
C ILE A 26 2.93 -8.40 -15.95
N ALA A 27 2.20 -9.26 -15.24
CA ALA A 27 1.08 -10.00 -15.81
C ALA A 27 -0.06 -9.09 -16.27
N ALA A 28 -0.46 -8.11 -15.47
CA ALA A 28 -1.60 -7.25 -15.75
C ALA A 28 -1.29 -6.09 -16.71
N ARG A 29 -0.07 -5.51 -16.63
CA ARG A 29 0.29 -4.23 -17.25
C ARG A 29 1.40 -4.35 -18.29
N GLY A 30 2.21 -5.42 -18.21
CA GLY A 30 3.32 -5.66 -19.13
C GLY A 30 4.58 -4.84 -18.81
N LYS A 31 5.56 -4.96 -19.73
CA LYS A 31 6.90 -4.37 -19.58
C LYS A 31 7.01 -2.89 -19.97
N ASP A 32 5.93 -2.30 -20.47
CA ASP A 32 5.85 -0.88 -20.83
C ASP A 32 5.30 0.00 -19.68
N THR A 33 5.14 -0.59 -18.50
CA THR A 33 4.59 0.09 -17.31
C THR A 33 5.57 1.14 -16.81
N VAL A 34 5.02 2.29 -16.43
CA VAL A 34 5.72 3.37 -15.73
C VAL A 34 5.24 3.41 -14.29
N LEU A 35 6.13 3.13 -13.35
CA LEU A 35 5.81 3.16 -11.92
C LEU A 35 5.78 4.60 -11.42
N VAL A 36 4.68 5.00 -10.79
CA VAL A 36 4.47 6.35 -10.25
C VAL A 36 4.15 6.25 -8.77
N SER A 37 5.18 6.33 -7.94
CA SER A 37 5.04 6.20 -6.48
C SER A 37 4.42 7.44 -5.86
N LEU A 38 3.41 7.25 -5.03
CA LEU A 38 2.83 8.33 -4.23
C LEU A 38 3.82 8.75 -3.14
N ALA A 39 4.30 9.97 -3.24
CA ALA A 39 5.29 10.48 -2.31
C ALA A 39 4.62 10.72 -0.94
N ARG A 40 5.27 10.23 0.08
CA ARG A 40 6.63 9.61 0.08
C ARG A 40 6.62 8.11 0.43
N ALA A 41 5.55 7.59 1.01
CA ALA A 41 5.49 6.19 1.48
C ALA A 41 5.64 5.19 0.32
N GLY A 42 5.11 5.50 -0.85
CA GLY A 42 5.22 4.67 -2.05
C GLY A 42 6.62 4.64 -2.67
N THR A 43 7.44 5.67 -2.45
CA THR A 43 8.76 5.78 -3.12
C THR A 43 9.67 4.58 -2.87
N PRO A 44 9.96 4.16 -1.62
CA PRO A 44 10.80 2.99 -1.40
C PRO A 44 10.19 1.70 -1.95
N ILE A 45 8.87 1.61 -2.00
CA ILE A 45 8.15 0.44 -2.53
C ILE A 45 8.31 0.36 -4.05
N GLY A 46 8.13 1.48 -4.76
CA GLY A 46 8.37 1.55 -6.20
C GLY A 46 9.81 1.20 -6.57
N ILE A 47 10.79 1.59 -5.76
CA ILE A 47 12.20 1.21 -5.94
C ILE A 47 12.36 -0.31 -5.80
N LEU A 48 11.77 -0.93 -4.78
CA LEU A 48 11.84 -2.39 -4.56
C LEU A 48 11.19 -3.15 -5.72
N ILE A 49 9.99 -2.74 -6.15
CA ILE A 49 9.30 -3.34 -7.30
C ILE A 49 10.16 -3.23 -8.56
N ARG A 50 10.70 -2.05 -8.87
CA ARG A 50 11.59 -1.83 -10.02
C ARG A 50 12.81 -2.73 -9.96
N ARG A 51 13.47 -2.85 -8.80
CA ARG A 51 14.66 -3.70 -8.62
C ARG A 51 14.32 -5.18 -8.78
N PHE A 52 13.20 -5.64 -8.24
CA PHE A 52 12.75 -7.02 -8.41
C PHE A 52 12.43 -7.34 -9.87
N ILE A 53 11.69 -6.47 -10.56
CA ILE A 53 11.35 -6.64 -11.98
C ILE A 53 12.63 -6.66 -12.84
N ARG A 54 13.58 -5.76 -12.56
CA ARG A 54 14.88 -5.78 -13.23
C ARG A 54 15.66 -7.07 -13.00
N LEU A 55 15.60 -7.60 -11.79
CA LEU A 55 16.28 -8.86 -11.44
C LEU A 55 15.64 -10.05 -12.13
N LYS A 56 14.32 -10.21 -12.04
CA LYS A 56 13.58 -11.38 -12.55
C LYS A 56 13.32 -11.29 -14.05
N TYR A 57 12.80 -10.18 -14.53
CA TYR A 57 12.31 -10.02 -15.90
C TYR A 57 13.29 -9.35 -16.85
N LYS A 58 14.48 -8.97 -16.35
CA LYS A 58 15.54 -8.27 -17.12
C LYS A 58 15.03 -7.02 -17.83
N THR A 59 14.08 -6.33 -17.22
CA THR A 59 13.44 -5.12 -17.72
C THR A 59 13.56 -4.02 -16.67
N ASP A 60 14.04 -2.85 -17.05
CA ASP A 60 14.15 -1.70 -16.17
C ASP A 60 12.99 -0.73 -16.44
N LEU A 61 11.98 -0.75 -15.58
CA LEU A 61 10.82 0.13 -15.70
C LEU A 61 11.18 1.56 -15.29
N PRO A 62 10.68 2.59 -16.01
CA PRO A 62 10.74 3.96 -15.52
C PRO A 62 10.04 4.08 -14.16
N HIS A 63 10.63 4.84 -13.24
CA HIS A 63 10.08 5.06 -11.91
C HIS A 63 10.17 6.53 -11.53
N TYR A 64 9.03 7.08 -11.11
CA TYR A 64 8.87 8.46 -10.65
C TYR A 64 8.19 8.48 -9.28
N SER A 65 8.40 9.55 -8.54
CA SER A 65 7.60 9.84 -7.35
C SER A 65 6.77 11.10 -7.62
N ILE A 66 5.49 11.05 -7.26
CA ILE A 66 4.56 12.16 -7.45
C ILE A 66 3.91 12.56 -6.12
N SER A 67 3.69 13.84 -5.94
CA SER A 67 2.97 14.36 -4.77
C SER A 67 1.47 14.17 -4.93
N ILE A 68 0.84 13.69 -3.85
CA ILE A 68 -0.61 13.77 -3.64
C ILE A 68 -0.85 14.34 -2.24
N ILE A 69 -1.67 15.39 -2.15
CA ILE A 69 -1.96 16.07 -0.90
C ILE A 69 -3.45 15.96 -0.63
N ARG A 70 -3.79 15.36 0.49
CA ARG A 70 -5.18 15.17 0.89
C ARG A 70 -5.96 16.49 0.90
N GLY A 71 -7.08 16.54 0.18
CA GLY A 71 -7.92 17.73 0.01
C GLY A 71 -7.33 18.82 -0.89
N ARG A 72 -6.15 18.58 -1.49
CA ARG A 72 -5.49 19.48 -2.45
C ARG A 72 -5.20 18.79 -3.78
N GLY A 73 -5.20 17.46 -3.79
CA GLY A 73 -5.07 16.63 -4.97
C GLY A 73 -3.64 16.25 -5.36
N ILE A 74 -3.53 15.62 -6.52
CA ILE A 74 -2.29 15.21 -7.16
C ILE A 74 -1.60 16.40 -7.84
N ASP A 75 -0.29 16.39 -7.93
CA ASP A 75 0.50 17.41 -8.61
C ASP A 75 0.21 17.42 -10.11
N GLY A 76 -0.58 18.42 -10.55
CA GLY A 76 -1.01 18.56 -11.95
C GLY A 76 0.13 18.87 -12.91
N ASN A 77 1.18 19.56 -12.45
CA ASN A 77 2.37 19.84 -13.27
C ASN A 77 3.21 18.58 -13.46
N ALA A 78 3.33 17.75 -12.41
CA ALA A 78 3.97 16.45 -12.52
C ALA A 78 3.18 15.48 -13.40
N MET A 79 1.85 15.47 -13.33
CA MET A 79 1.01 14.70 -14.26
C MET A 79 1.22 15.13 -15.70
N ARG A 80 1.25 16.43 -15.98
CA ARG A 80 1.54 16.95 -17.33
C ARG A 80 2.91 16.50 -17.81
N TYR A 81 3.93 16.62 -16.97
CA TYR A 81 5.30 16.15 -17.27
C TYR A 81 5.34 14.66 -17.65
N LEU A 82 4.59 13.81 -16.96
CA LEU A 82 4.52 12.38 -17.26
C LEU A 82 3.77 12.13 -18.57
N LEU A 83 2.62 12.78 -18.79
CA LEU A 83 1.79 12.59 -19.98
C LEU A 83 2.39 13.15 -21.26
N GLU A 84 3.34 14.07 -21.19
CA GLU A 84 4.17 14.50 -22.34
C GLU A 84 5.17 13.42 -22.80
N ARG A 85 5.47 12.42 -21.95
CA ARG A 85 6.51 11.41 -22.16
C ARG A 85 5.98 10.00 -22.32
N TYR A 86 4.82 9.73 -21.73
CA TYR A 86 4.24 8.40 -21.66
C TYR A 86 2.77 8.43 -22.01
N ARG A 87 2.26 7.36 -22.59
CA ARG A 87 0.83 7.20 -22.80
C ARG A 87 0.11 7.03 -21.47
N PRO A 88 -1.12 7.54 -21.32
CA PRO A 88 -1.88 7.48 -20.07
C PRO A 88 -1.99 6.07 -19.47
N GLU A 89 -2.21 5.06 -20.32
CA GLU A 89 -2.38 3.67 -19.92
C GLU A 89 -1.09 2.99 -19.41
N GLN A 90 0.08 3.60 -19.61
CA GLN A 90 1.33 3.08 -19.07
C GLN A 90 1.54 3.43 -17.60
N LEU A 91 0.88 4.48 -17.11
CA LEU A 91 1.06 4.94 -15.72
C LEU A 91 0.40 3.97 -14.75
N LEU A 92 1.15 3.53 -13.74
CA LEU A 92 0.69 2.72 -12.63
C LEU A 92 1.11 3.36 -11.32
N PHE A 93 0.14 3.76 -10.53
CA PHE A 93 0.41 4.36 -9.22
C PHE A 93 0.82 3.29 -8.20
N VAL A 94 1.74 3.65 -7.31
CA VAL A 94 2.29 2.75 -6.29
C VAL A 94 2.25 3.42 -4.93
N ASP A 95 1.80 2.70 -3.90
CA ASP A 95 1.93 3.11 -2.50
C ASP A 95 2.35 1.91 -1.63
N GLY A 96 2.58 2.14 -0.34
CA GLY A 96 3.00 1.09 0.59
C GLY A 96 1.85 0.14 0.97
N TRP A 97 0.74 0.71 1.44
CA TRP A 97 -0.43 -0.05 1.87
C TRP A 97 -1.72 0.77 1.78
N ILE A 98 -2.84 0.08 1.72
CA ILE A 98 -4.17 0.68 1.85
C ILE A 98 -4.71 0.41 3.26
N GLY A 99 -4.81 1.47 4.08
CA GLY A 99 -5.41 1.36 5.42
C GLY A 99 -6.94 1.39 5.35
N LYS A 100 -7.52 2.46 4.80
CA LYS A 100 -8.99 2.64 4.66
C LYS A 100 -9.40 3.30 3.34
N GLY A 101 -8.47 3.42 2.38
CA GLY A 101 -8.76 3.92 1.03
C GLY A 101 -8.83 5.43 0.88
N ALA A 102 -8.44 6.23 1.90
CA ALA A 102 -8.56 7.69 1.82
C ALA A 102 -7.70 8.32 0.70
N ILE A 103 -6.49 7.81 0.49
CA ILE A 103 -5.61 8.27 -0.59
C ILE A 103 -6.07 7.72 -1.94
N LEU A 104 -6.56 6.49 -1.97
CA LEU A 104 -7.14 5.91 -3.19
C LEU A 104 -8.34 6.74 -3.67
N GLY A 105 -9.26 7.11 -2.78
CA GLY A 105 -10.39 7.97 -3.15
C GLY A 105 -9.99 9.37 -3.63
N GLU A 106 -8.91 9.96 -3.08
CA GLU A 106 -8.36 11.23 -3.60
C GLU A 106 -7.76 11.03 -4.99
N LEU A 107 -7.00 9.95 -5.19
CA LEU A 107 -6.40 9.60 -6.48
C LEU A 107 -7.47 9.38 -7.55
N GLU A 108 -8.51 8.58 -7.27
CA GLU A 108 -9.62 8.32 -8.20
C GLU A 108 -10.32 9.62 -8.63
N LYS A 109 -10.58 10.51 -7.67
CA LYS A 109 -11.20 11.80 -7.92
C LYS A 109 -10.36 12.67 -8.85
N ASP A 110 -9.06 12.76 -8.59
CA ASP A 110 -8.17 13.62 -9.36
C ASP A 110 -7.91 13.08 -10.76
N LEU A 111 -7.75 11.76 -10.88
CA LEU A 111 -7.49 11.12 -12.17
C LEU A 111 -8.68 11.16 -13.14
N ALA A 112 -9.87 11.47 -12.66
CA ALA A 112 -11.01 11.73 -13.53
C ALA A 112 -10.75 12.88 -14.53
N ALA A 113 -9.82 13.79 -14.22
CA ALA A 113 -9.39 14.88 -15.12
C ALA A 113 -8.37 14.42 -16.19
N TYR A 114 -7.88 13.20 -16.14
CA TYR A 114 -6.84 12.67 -17.04
C TYR A 114 -7.35 11.44 -17.82
N PRO A 115 -8.04 11.62 -18.95
CA PRO A 115 -8.60 10.52 -19.73
C PRO A 115 -7.55 9.46 -20.12
N GLY A 116 -7.88 8.19 -19.91
CA GLY A 116 -7.01 7.06 -20.21
C GLY A 116 -6.03 6.67 -19.08
N VAL A 117 -5.84 7.52 -18.06
CA VAL A 117 -5.07 7.16 -16.87
C VAL A 117 -5.93 6.30 -15.96
N SER A 118 -5.45 5.10 -15.63
CA SER A 118 -6.14 4.20 -14.71
C SER A 118 -5.95 4.65 -13.26
N PRO A 119 -7.01 4.72 -12.44
CA PRO A 119 -6.88 4.96 -11.01
C PRO A 119 -6.44 3.72 -10.21
N GLU A 120 -6.17 2.62 -10.89
CA GLU A 120 -5.67 1.40 -10.26
C GLU A 120 -4.34 1.67 -9.55
N ILE A 121 -4.22 1.19 -8.32
CA ILE A 121 -3.03 1.37 -7.48
C ILE A 121 -2.41 0.02 -7.12
N ALA A 122 -1.10 -0.04 -7.16
CA ALA A 122 -0.33 -1.19 -6.71
C ALA A 122 0.22 -0.94 -5.30
N VAL A 123 -0.01 -1.86 -4.37
CA VAL A 123 0.45 -1.74 -2.97
C VAL A 123 1.02 -3.05 -2.44
N LEU A 124 1.92 -2.99 -1.45
CA LEU A 124 2.42 -4.21 -0.82
C LEU A 124 1.34 -4.92 -0.01
N ALA A 125 0.56 -4.15 0.77
CA ALA A 125 -0.48 -4.70 1.62
C ALA A 125 -1.82 -3.98 1.42
N ASP A 126 -2.88 -4.74 1.26
CA ASP A 126 -4.25 -4.24 1.15
C ASP A 126 -5.22 -5.01 2.06
N PRO A 127 -5.11 -4.85 3.39
CA PRO A 127 -6.08 -5.47 4.30
C PRO A 127 -7.51 -4.92 4.12
N ALA A 128 -7.65 -3.75 3.47
CA ALA A 128 -8.96 -3.16 3.19
C ALA A 128 -9.72 -3.80 2.01
N ASP A 129 -9.09 -4.71 1.27
CA ASP A 129 -9.65 -5.42 0.10
C ASP A 129 -10.17 -4.46 -0.99
N MET A 130 -9.31 -3.51 -1.40
CA MET A 130 -9.66 -2.43 -2.33
C MET A 130 -8.97 -2.54 -3.69
N THR A 131 -7.90 -3.31 -3.83
CA THR A 131 -7.18 -3.49 -5.10
C THR A 131 -6.73 -4.94 -5.31
N GLU A 132 -6.79 -5.42 -6.55
CA GLU A 132 -6.22 -6.71 -6.94
C GLU A 132 -4.69 -6.66 -7.08
N LEU A 133 -4.12 -5.48 -7.38
CA LEU A 133 -2.69 -5.27 -7.48
C LEU A 133 -2.07 -5.04 -6.10
N CYS A 134 -2.09 -6.08 -5.28
CA CYS A 134 -1.41 -6.09 -3.99
C CYS A 134 -0.51 -7.31 -3.82
N GLY A 135 0.52 -7.17 -2.99
CA GLY A 135 1.39 -8.28 -2.61
C GLY A 135 0.68 -9.25 -1.67
N THR A 136 -0.16 -8.72 -0.78
CA THR A 136 -0.97 -9.49 0.16
C THR A 136 -2.19 -8.70 0.62
N HIS A 137 -3.27 -9.41 0.97
CA HIS A 137 -4.41 -8.82 1.69
C HIS A 137 -4.27 -8.95 3.22
N GLU A 138 -3.19 -9.51 3.69
CA GLU A 138 -2.94 -9.57 5.13
C GLU A 138 -2.50 -8.21 5.69
N ASP A 139 -2.87 -7.97 6.94
CA ASP A 139 -2.39 -6.83 7.71
C ASP A 139 -0.97 -7.13 8.20
N ILE A 140 0.03 -6.62 7.49
CA ILE A 140 1.46 -6.80 7.78
C ILE A 140 2.13 -5.49 8.18
N LEU A 141 3.21 -5.58 8.94
CA LEU A 141 4.06 -4.43 9.23
C LEU A 141 5.11 -4.22 8.14
N ILE A 142 5.00 -3.13 7.41
CA ILE A 142 6.07 -2.66 6.53
C ILE A 142 7.00 -1.77 7.38
N PRO A 143 8.28 -2.15 7.59
CA PRO A 143 9.15 -1.44 8.54
C PRO A 143 9.32 0.05 8.29
N SER A 144 9.25 0.48 7.02
CA SER A 144 9.29 1.91 6.67
C SER A 144 8.17 2.74 7.31
N SER A 145 7.05 2.10 7.72
CA SER A 145 5.97 2.80 8.44
C SER A 145 6.39 3.35 9.80
N CYS A 146 7.42 2.76 10.43
CA CYS A 146 7.96 3.21 11.71
C CYS A 146 8.71 4.54 11.62
N LEU A 147 9.19 4.91 10.42
CA LEU A 147 10.01 6.10 10.17
C LEU A 147 9.30 7.11 9.23
N ASN A 148 9.92 8.26 9.05
CA ASN A 148 9.46 9.30 8.13
C ASN A 148 10.48 9.53 6.99
N SER A 149 11.07 10.75 6.98
CA SER A 149 12.05 11.18 5.99
C SER A 149 13.30 10.31 5.94
N THR A 150 13.72 9.78 7.08
CA THR A 150 14.94 8.96 7.22
C THR A 150 14.88 7.58 6.55
N VAL A 151 13.75 7.21 5.94
CA VAL A 151 13.58 5.97 5.17
C VAL A 151 13.08 6.22 3.76
N SER A 152 13.00 7.49 3.37
CA SER A 152 12.45 7.92 2.08
C SER A 152 13.25 9.07 1.45
N GLY A 153 14.59 8.98 1.51
CA GLY A 153 15.50 9.93 0.87
C GLY A 153 15.58 11.28 1.55
N LEU A 154 15.33 11.35 2.86
CA LEU A 154 15.37 12.59 3.67
C LEU A 154 14.40 13.69 3.20
N VAL A 155 13.33 13.31 2.53
CA VAL A 155 12.34 14.25 1.99
C VAL A 155 11.18 14.43 2.97
N SER A 156 10.72 15.66 3.17
CA SER A 156 9.56 16.00 3.99
C SER A 156 8.27 15.46 3.37
N ARG A 157 7.15 15.62 4.08
CA ARG A 157 5.84 15.59 3.44
C ARG A 157 5.79 16.67 2.37
N THR A 158 5.14 16.37 1.26
CA THR A 158 4.90 17.37 0.21
C THR A 158 3.92 18.43 0.68
N PHE A 159 4.06 19.64 0.14
CA PHE A 159 3.23 20.78 0.47
C PHE A 159 2.94 21.63 -0.77
N LEU A 160 1.87 22.42 -0.67
CA LEU A 160 1.47 23.40 -1.67
C LEU A 160 1.15 24.71 -0.93
N ARG A 161 2.11 25.63 -0.96
CA ARG A 161 2.02 26.96 -0.34
C ARG A 161 2.18 28.00 -1.45
N GLU A 162 1.18 28.84 -1.62
CA GLU A 162 1.10 29.85 -2.69
C GLU A 162 2.19 30.93 -2.61
N ASP A 163 2.76 31.13 -1.41
CA ASP A 163 3.87 32.08 -1.20
C ASP A 163 5.26 31.51 -1.62
N ILE A 164 5.34 30.20 -1.90
CA ILE A 164 6.60 29.52 -2.26
C ILE A 164 6.46 28.80 -3.60
N ILE A 165 5.28 28.20 -3.86
CA ILE A 165 5.04 27.33 -5.02
C ILE A 165 4.20 28.12 -6.03
N GLY A 166 4.78 28.42 -7.18
CA GLY A 166 4.10 29.09 -8.28
C GLY A 166 3.20 28.14 -9.09
N GLU A 167 2.37 28.71 -9.95
CA GLU A 167 1.40 27.96 -10.75
C GLU A 167 2.03 26.88 -11.66
N LYS A 168 3.28 27.11 -12.09
CA LYS A 168 4.02 26.20 -13.00
C LYS A 168 5.00 25.28 -12.27
N ASP A 169 5.13 25.42 -10.97
CA ASP A 169 6.04 24.62 -10.17
C ASP A 169 5.41 23.28 -9.78
N PHE A 170 6.25 22.29 -9.47
CA PHE A 170 5.82 21.07 -8.80
C PHE A 170 5.45 21.38 -7.34
N HIS A 171 4.66 20.51 -6.72
CA HIS A 171 4.46 20.56 -5.29
C HIS A 171 5.82 20.52 -4.58
N GLY A 172 5.97 21.34 -3.52
CA GLY A 172 7.20 21.45 -2.80
C GLY A 172 7.47 20.30 -1.85
N ALA A 173 8.73 20.09 -1.55
CA ALA A 173 9.20 19.26 -0.45
C ALA A 173 10.50 19.83 0.10
N VAL A 174 10.75 19.65 1.41
CA VAL A 174 12.01 20.04 2.06
C VAL A 174 12.94 18.84 2.09
N TYR A 175 14.19 19.06 1.72
CA TYR A 175 15.25 18.10 1.93
C TYR A 175 15.90 18.33 3.31
N TYR A 176 15.91 17.30 4.15
CA TYR A 176 16.47 17.34 5.50
C TYR A 176 17.93 16.88 5.49
N GLY A 177 18.79 17.68 4.85
CA GLY A 177 20.24 17.38 4.75
C GLY A 177 20.94 17.23 6.09
N GLU A 178 20.44 17.90 7.13
CA GLU A 178 20.91 17.79 8.51
C GLU A 178 20.70 16.40 9.12
N LEU A 179 19.80 15.57 8.55
CA LEU A 179 19.57 14.20 8.99
C LEU A 179 20.37 13.16 8.20
N LYS A 180 21.37 13.57 7.42
CA LYS A 180 22.14 12.67 6.55
C LYS A 180 22.74 11.48 7.29
N ASP A 181 23.22 11.69 8.51
CA ASP A 181 23.83 10.62 9.33
C ASP A 181 22.79 9.64 9.90
N ALA A 182 21.50 9.99 9.84
CA ALA A 182 20.37 9.17 10.24
C ALA A 182 19.59 8.58 9.05
N ASP A 183 20.11 8.72 7.82
CA ASP A 183 19.46 8.18 6.62
C ASP A 183 19.57 6.66 6.58
N LEU A 184 18.41 6.01 6.62
CA LEU A 184 18.23 4.56 6.58
C LEU A 184 17.55 4.10 5.28
N SER A 185 17.44 4.98 4.28
CA SER A 185 16.72 4.68 3.04
C SER A 185 17.33 3.50 2.30
N TYR A 186 18.65 3.46 2.17
CA TYR A 186 19.34 2.32 1.55
C TYR A 186 19.38 1.09 2.45
N GLU A 187 19.54 1.25 3.78
CA GLU A 187 19.47 0.13 4.74
C GLU A 187 18.14 -0.63 4.57
N PHE A 188 17.02 0.10 4.44
CA PHE A 188 15.70 -0.47 4.20
C PHE A 188 15.63 -1.25 2.88
N ILE A 189 16.05 -0.62 1.77
CA ILE A 189 15.99 -1.23 0.44
C ILE A 189 16.87 -2.49 0.37
N GLU A 190 18.12 -2.40 0.81
CA GLU A 190 19.09 -3.47 0.72
C GLU A 190 18.75 -4.66 1.63
N ALA A 191 18.21 -4.39 2.83
CA ALA A 191 17.78 -5.44 3.74
C ALA A 191 16.66 -6.31 3.14
N ILE A 192 15.73 -5.70 2.39
CA ILE A 192 14.65 -6.41 1.72
C ILE A 192 15.17 -7.10 0.45
N GLU A 193 15.98 -6.41 -0.35
CA GLU A 193 16.53 -6.93 -1.61
C GLU A 193 17.34 -8.23 -1.41
N LYS A 194 18.03 -8.38 -0.28
CA LYS A 194 18.75 -9.61 0.09
C LYS A 194 17.87 -10.86 0.15
N HIS A 195 16.56 -10.69 0.31
CA HIS A 195 15.59 -11.77 0.38
C HIS A 195 14.85 -12.00 -0.95
N PHE A 196 15.20 -11.31 -2.02
CA PHE A 196 14.59 -11.55 -3.31
C PHE A 196 14.93 -12.97 -3.79
N ALA A 197 13.90 -13.83 -3.82
CA ALA A 197 13.99 -15.16 -4.40
C ALA A 197 13.53 -15.08 -5.87
N VAL A 198 14.42 -15.45 -6.80
CA VAL A 198 14.13 -15.50 -8.22
C VAL A 198 14.55 -16.87 -8.73
N ASP A 199 13.58 -17.77 -8.85
CA ASP A 199 13.81 -19.03 -9.55
C ASP A 199 13.85 -18.78 -11.07
N THR A 200 14.95 -19.19 -11.68
CA THR A 200 15.13 -19.04 -13.14
C THR A 200 14.17 -19.92 -13.95
N ALA A 201 13.53 -20.90 -13.33
CA ALA A 201 12.50 -21.75 -13.94
C ALA A 201 11.15 -21.03 -14.11
N ASP A 202 10.83 -20.04 -13.26
CA ASP A 202 9.54 -19.32 -13.26
C ASP A 202 9.36 -18.34 -14.42
N ILE A 203 10.43 -18.07 -15.19
CA ILE A 203 10.36 -17.08 -16.30
C ILE A 203 9.45 -17.58 -17.45
N THR A 204 9.30 -18.89 -17.60
CA THR A 204 8.45 -19.52 -18.62
C THR A 204 6.98 -19.59 -18.21
N ASP A 205 6.69 -19.84 -16.94
CA ASP A 205 5.32 -19.96 -16.41
C ASP A 205 4.58 -18.61 -16.32
N ALA A 206 5.31 -17.52 -16.08
CA ALA A 206 4.72 -16.18 -16.00
C ALA A 206 4.09 -15.70 -17.31
N THR A 207 4.56 -16.22 -18.46
CA THR A 207 4.00 -15.94 -19.79
C THR A 207 2.74 -16.75 -20.09
N GLU A 208 2.58 -17.93 -19.53
CA GLU A 208 1.38 -18.77 -19.70
C GLU A 208 0.23 -18.33 -18.77
N ASN A 209 0.52 -17.90 -17.55
CA ASN A 209 -0.48 -17.31 -16.64
C ASN A 209 -1.02 -15.95 -17.09
N LEU A 210 -0.33 -15.26 -18.01
CA LEU A 210 -0.80 -14.02 -18.66
C LEU A 210 -2.09 -14.22 -19.47
N SER A 211 -2.31 -15.37 -20.06
CA SER A 211 -3.51 -15.67 -20.84
C SER A 211 -4.74 -15.81 -19.93
N THR A 212 -4.60 -16.51 -18.83
CA THR A 212 -5.69 -16.79 -17.87
C THR A 212 -6.16 -15.54 -17.12
N TYR A 213 -5.22 -14.66 -16.73
CA TYR A 213 -5.54 -13.41 -16.04
C TYR A 213 -6.22 -12.39 -16.96
N ARG A 214 -5.83 -12.34 -18.25
CA ARG A 214 -6.48 -11.49 -19.28
C ARG A 214 -7.87 -11.98 -19.65
N GLU A 215 -8.09 -13.29 -19.68
CA GLU A 215 -9.39 -13.89 -20.05
C GLU A 215 -10.46 -13.66 -18.97
N THR A 216 -10.09 -13.66 -17.69
CA THR A 216 -11.02 -13.37 -16.58
C THR A 216 -11.46 -11.91 -16.52
N ARG A 217 -10.68 -10.98 -17.08
CA ARG A 217 -10.96 -9.53 -17.05
C ARG A 217 -11.73 -9.00 -18.26
N ASN A 218 -11.94 -9.80 -19.32
CA ASN A 218 -12.64 -9.39 -20.53
C ASN A 218 -13.75 -10.39 -20.94
N PRO A 219 -14.91 -10.42 -20.24
CA PRO A 219 -16.00 -11.36 -20.56
C PRO A 219 -16.75 -11.07 -21.87
N GLY A 220 -16.24 -10.19 -22.73
CA GLY A 220 -16.93 -9.62 -23.89
C GLY A 220 -16.54 -10.12 -25.27
N LYS A 221 -15.96 -11.31 -25.44
CA LYS A 221 -15.88 -11.97 -26.76
C LYS A 221 -15.99 -13.50 -26.62
N LYS A 222 -17.22 -13.99 -26.55
CA LYS A 222 -17.50 -15.41 -26.73
C LYS A 222 -17.55 -15.71 -28.24
N GLY A 223 -16.52 -16.38 -28.76
CA GLY A 223 -16.62 -17.20 -29.96
C GLY A 223 -17.08 -18.59 -29.54
N ASN A 224 -18.19 -19.05 -30.11
CA ASN A 224 -18.74 -20.39 -29.97
C ASN A 224 -17.77 -21.45 -30.45
N THR A 225 -17.39 -22.41 -29.59
CA THR A 225 -17.19 -23.80 -30.01
C THR A 225 -17.46 -24.69 -28.78
N ALA A 226 -18.50 -25.48 -28.92
CA ALA A 226 -18.87 -26.55 -28.01
C ALA A 226 -18.02 -27.79 -28.28
N THR A 227 -17.47 -28.40 -27.23
CA THR A 227 -17.36 -29.88 -27.13
C THR A 227 -17.23 -30.23 -25.64
N GLY A 228 -18.13 -31.07 -25.18
CA GLY A 228 -18.23 -31.50 -23.79
C GLY A 228 -17.28 -32.65 -23.44
N ASN A 229 -17.06 -32.81 -22.17
CA ASN A 229 -17.03 -34.13 -21.52
C ASN A 229 -17.34 -34.03 -20.02
N PRO A 230 -18.10 -35.00 -19.45
CA PRO A 230 -18.66 -34.89 -18.13
C PRO A 230 -17.89 -35.67 -17.07
N GLY A 231 -17.98 -35.16 -15.84
CA GLY A 231 -17.90 -36.05 -14.67
C GLY A 231 -16.84 -35.69 -13.65
N LEU A 232 -17.26 -35.04 -12.57
CA LEU A 232 -17.06 -35.53 -11.20
C LEU A 232 -17.88 -34.63 -10.24
N LYS A 233 -18.92 -35.26 -9.67
CA LYS A 233 -19.76 -34.66 -8.62
C LYS A 233 -18.99 -34.57 -7.32
N GLY A 234 -18.99 -33.39 -6.72
CA GLY A 234 -18.66 -33.16 -5.34
C GLY A 234 -19.53 -32.01 -4.84
N ASP A 235 -20.59 -32.37 -4.13
CA ASP A 235 -21.55 -31.45 -3.52
C ASP A 235 -20.83 -30.55 -2.49
N ARG A 236 -20.66 -29.28 -2.86
CA ARG A 236 -20.51 -28.17 -1.91
C ARG A 236 -21.59 -27.18 -2.25
N GLU A 237 -22.56 -27.02 -1.34
CA GLU A 237 -23.56 -25.97 -1.40
C GLU A 237 -22.86 -24.61 -1.65
N ALA A 238 -23.07 -24.09 -2.84
CA ALA A 238 -22.65 -22.73 -3.20
C ALA A 238 -23.62 -21.75 -2.53
N GLY A 239 -23.36 -21.44 -1.26
CA GLY A 239 -23.93 -20.27 -0.63
C GLY A 239 -23.48 -19.05 -1.41
N ASN A 240 -24.44 -18.25 -1.86
CA ASN A 240 -24.21 -16.97 -2.55
C ASN A 240 -23.20 -16.15 -1.73
N PRO A 241 -21.98 -15.84 -2.23
CA PRO A 241 -20.99 -15.12 -1.43
C PRO A 241 -21.59 -13.76 -1.07
N ARG A 242 -21.80 -13.53 0.22
CA ARG A 242 -22.15 -12.18 0.70
C ARG A 242 -21.07 -11.24 0.19
N PRO A 243 -21.43 -10.03 -0.32
CA PRO A 243 -20.45 -9.04 -0.68
C PRO A 243 -19.48 -8.87 0.49
N ARG A 244 -18.19 -9.07 0.26
CA ARG A 244 -17.16 -8.83 1.31
C ARG A 244 -17.30 -7.38 1.75
N GLU A 245 -17.55 -7.19 3.04
CA GLU A 245 -17.52 -5.85 3.66
C GLU A 245 -16.12 -5.27 3.40
N LYS A 246 -16.04 -4.06 2.83
CA LYS A 246 -14.75 -3.40 2.61
C LYS A 246 -14.20 -2.87 3.93
N GLY A 247 -12.89 -2.80 4.08
CA GLY A 247 -12.25 -2.33 5.30
C GLY A 247 -12.70 -0.95 5.79
N ILE A 248 -13.15 -0.08 4.88
CA ILE A 248 -13.73 1.24 5.25
C ILE A 248 -15.03 1.12 6.06
N GLU A 249 -15.85 0.09 5.81
CA GLU A 249 -17.10 -0.14 6.54
C GLU A 249 -16.81 -0.61 7.96
N GLU A 250 -15.78 -1.46 8.12
CA GLU A 250 -15.29 -1.83 9.44
C GLU A 250 -14.78 -0.62 10.23
N VAL A 251 -14.02 0.28 9.60
CA VAL A 251 -13.56 1.53 10.21
C VAL A 251 -14.73 2.40 10.65
N ARG A 252 -15.79 2.50 9.84
CA ARG A 252 -17.02 3.24 10.21
C ARG A 252 -17.73 2.61 11.40
N ARG A 253 -17.80 1.28 11.44
CA ARG A 253 -18.40 0.55 12.57
C ARG A 253 -17.61 0.80 13.87
N ILE A 254 -16.28 0.74 13.81
CA ILE A 254 -15.41 1.09 14.95
C ILE A 254 -15.68 2.52 15.38
N ALA A 255 -15.66 3.48 14.47
CA ALA A 255 -15.90 4.89 14.77
C ALA A 255 -17.25 5.09 15.49
N ALA A 256 -18.32 4.49 14.97
CA ALA A 256 -19.65 4.56 15.58
C ALA A 256 -19.68 3.94 16.98
N SER A 257 -19.05 2.79 17.19
CA SER A 257 -19.01 2.09 18.48
C SER A 257 -18.31 2.89 19.58
N TYR A 258 -17.37 3.78 19.21
CA TYR A 258 -16.62 4.62 20.13
C TYR A 258 -17.04 6.09 20.11
N GLY A 259 -18.14 6.44 19.43
CA GLY A 259 -18.65 7.82 19.36
C GLY A 259 -17.70 8.77 18.61
N ILE A 260 -16.96 8.28 17.63
CA ILE A 260 -15.99 9.05 16.86
C ILE A 260 -16.67 9.57 15.58
N GLU A 261 -16.85 10.89 15.49
CA GLU A 261 -17.47 11.54 14.33
C GLU A 261 -16.55 11.55 13.11
N ASP A 262 -15.25 11.84 13.30
CA ASP A 262 -14.26 11.84 12.23
C ASP A 262 -13.51 10.50 12.17
N ILE A 263 -13.82 9.70 11.15
CA ILE A 263 -13.16 8.41 10.89
C ILE A 263 -11.63 8.52 10.73
N ASN A 264 -11.09 9.74 10.60
CA ASN A 264 -9.65 9.95 10.54
C ASN A 264 -8.93 9.72 11.86
N PHE A 265 -9.65 9.73 12.97
CA PHE A 265 -9.12 9.34 14.28
C PHE A 265 -8.97 7.82 14.42
N VAL A 266 -9.65 7.04 13.60
CA VAL A 266 -9.52 5.58 13.55
C VAL A 266 -8.41 5.21 12.56
N LYS A 267 -7.40 4.50 13.01
CA LYS A 267 -6.18 4.15 12.28
C LYS A 267 -6.01 2.64 12.23
N PRO A 268 -6.60 1.97 11.24
CA PRO A 268 -6.62 0.52 11.15
C PRO A 268 -5.28 -0.03 10.66
N GLY A 269 -4.98 -1.24 11.10
CA GLY A 269 -3.82 -2.02 10.70
C GLY A 269 -2.57 -1.77 11.54
N ILE A 270 -1.63 -2.71 11.46
CA ILE A 270 -0.41 -2.73 12.29
C ILE A 270 0.43 -1.48 12.03
N GLY A 271 0.66 -1.13 10.76
CA GLY A 271 1.49 0.02 10.40
C GLY A 271 0.93 1.35 10.89
N GLU A 272 -0.39 1.60 10.71
CA GLU A 272 -1.02 2.83 11.18
C GLU A 272 -1.11 2.88 12.72
N THR A 273 -1.40 1.76 13.39
CA THR A 273 -1.42 1.67 14.85
C THR A 273 -0.04 1.97 15.43
N THR A 274 1.01 1.38 14.86
CA THR A 274 2.40 1.67 15.25
C THR A 274 2.73 3.16 15.11
N ARG A 275 2.29 3.79 14.02
CA ARG A 275 2.49 5.24 13.79
C ARG A 275 1.72 6.10 14.81
N VAL A 276 0.52 5.68 15.21
CA VAL A 276 -0.23 6.36 16.28
C VAL A 276 0.56 6.32 17.57
N LEU A 277 1.03 5.15 17.96
CA LEU A 277 1.81 4.97 19.18
C LEU A 277 3.14 5.75 19.17
N LEU A 278 3.82 5.80 18.03
CA LEU A 278 5.10 6.48 17.93
C LEU A 278 5.00 8.01 17.82
N ARG A 279 3.89 8.57 17.26
CA ARG A 279 3.90 9.95 16.74
C ARG A 279 2.64 10.76 17.01
N ARG A 280 1.63 10.18 17.62
CA ARG A 280 0.36 10.86 17.91
C ARG A 280 0.07 10.82 19.39
N VAL A 281 -1.06 11.42 19.79
CA VAL A 281 -1.62 11.23 21.11
C VAL A 281 -2.63 10.08 21.01
N PRO A 282 -2.22 8.84 21.37
CA PRO A 282 -3.12 7.72 21.31
C PRO A 282 -4.18 7.82 22.40
N TRP A 283 -5.40 7.39 22.06
CA TRP A 283 -6.46 7.23 23.05
C TRP A 283 -6.55 5.79 23.53
N LYS A 284 -6.62 4.85 22.58
CA LYS A 284 -6.64 3.41 22.83
C LYS A 284 -6.16 2.61 21.63
N VAL A 285 -5.83 1.36 21.85
CA VAL A 285 -5.52 0.37 20.84
C VAL A 285 -6.55 -0.75 20.91
N LEU A 286 -7.11 -1.11 19.78
CA LEU A 286 -7.98 -2.26 19.64
C LEU A 286 -7.17 -3.40 19.02
N ILE A 287 -7.31 -4.61 19.56
CA ILE A 287 -6.66 -5.82 19.02
C ILE A 287 -7.71 -6.89 18.86
N ASP A 288 -7.72 -7.56 17.71
CA ASP A 288 -8.53 -8.76 17.56
C ASP A 288 -7.99 -9.87 18.47
N GLY A 289 -8.87 -10.51 19.23
CA GLY A 289 -8.49 -11.51 20.22
C GLY A 289 -7.69 -12.67 19.66
N ARG A 290 -7.85 -12.99 18.36
CA ARG A 290 -7.07 -14.05 17.67
C ARG A 290 -5.58 -13.72 17.56
N TYR A 291 -5.22 -12.43 17.58
CA TYR A 291 -3.86 -11.95 17.35
C TYR A 291 -3.23 -11.33 18.61
N ARG A 292 -3.86 -11.44 19.78
CA ARG A 292 -3.35 -10.81 21.00
C ARG A 292 -1.95 -11.33 21.41
N GLU A 293 -1.67 -12.58 21.12
CA GLU A 293 -0.36 -13.22 21.39
C GLU A 293 0.50 -13.35 20.13
N ASP A 294 0.05 -12.76 19.01
CA ASP A 294 0.80 -12.81 17.77
C ASP A 294 2.11 -12.00 17.91
N PRO A 295 3.27 -12.63 17.63
CA PRO A 295 4.56 -11.95 17.66
C PRO A 295 4.59 -10.67 16.80
N GLU A 296 3.77 -10.58 15.76
CA GLU A 296 3.66 -9.39 14.92
C GLU A 296 3.08 -8.17 15.66
N LEU A 297 2.30 -8.40 16.72
CA LEU A 297 1.74 -7.31 17.55
C LEU A 297 2.55 -7.02 18.82
N SER A 298 3.61 -7.77 19.10
CA SER A 298 4.40 -7.61 20.33
C SER A 298 4.91 -6.19 20.55
N HIS A 299 5.37 -5.52 19.49
CA HIS A 299 5.82 -4.14 19.57
C HIS A 299 4.67 -3.14 19.77
N VAL A 300 3.47 -3.42 19.25
CA VAL A 300 2.26 -2.59 19.47
C VAL A 300 1.85 -2.64 20.93
N ILE A 301 1.81 -3.85 21.51
CA ILE A 301 1.46 -4.05 22.92
C ILE A 301 2.48 -3.35 23.82
N ARG A 302 3.79 -3.60 23.60
CA ARG A 302 4.87 -2.95 24.35
C ARG A 302 4.79 -1.43 24.29
N LEU A 303 4.63 -0.83 23.10
CA LEU A 303 4.50 0.61 22.95
C LEU A 303 3.24 1.17 23.63
N ALA A 304 2.13 0.43 23.63
CA ALA A 304 0.92 0.82 24.31
C ALA A 304 1.13 0.82 25.85
N GLU A 305 1.77 -0.20 26.39
CA GLU A 305 2.14 -0.31 27.80
C GLU A 305 3.07 0.83 28.25
N GLU A 306 4.16 1.07 27.50
CA GLU A 306 5.11 2.18 27.77
C GLU A 306 4.42 3.56 27.82
N LYS A 307 3.38 3.74 27.02
CA LYS A 307 2.61 4.99 26.96
C LYS A 307 1.36 5.00 27.81
N GLN A 308 1.11 3.94 28.57
CA GLN A 308 -0.09 3.77 29.40
C GLN A 308 -1.39 3.90 28.57
N VAL A 309 -1.38 3.40 27.34
CA VAL A 309 -2.53 3.40 26.44
C VAL A 309 -3.33 2.12 26.64
N PRO A 310 -4.64 2.20 26.91
CA PRO A 310 -5.49 1.02 27.04
C PRO A 310 -5.49 0.16 25.78
N VAL A 311 -5.33 -1.16 25.95
CA VAL A 311 -5.46 -2.16 24.89
C VAL A 311 -6.73 -2.95 25.13
N GLU A 312 -7.69 -2.82 24.23
CA GLU A 312 -9.00 -3.48 24.29
C GLU A 312 -9.11 -4.59 23.24
N SER A 313 -9.78 -5.68 23.60
CA SER A 313 -10.13 -6.72 22.64
C SER A 313 -11.35 -6.28 21.82
N CYS A 314 -11.26 -6.35 20.50
CA CYS A 314 -12.33 -5.99 19.59
C CYS A 314 -12.33 -6.97 18.39
N PRO A 315 -13.46 -7.57 18.02
CA PRO A 315 -13.53 -8.39 16.81
C PRO A 315 -13.27 -7.54 15.58
N LEU A 316 -12.22 -7.89 14.83
CA LEU A 316 -11.83 -7.25 13.59
C LEU A 316 -11.83 -8.28 12.46
N THR A 317 -12.26 -7.87 11.27
CA THR A 317 -12.35 -8.76 10.09
C THR A 317 -11.16 -8.57 9.16
N HIS A 318 -10.81 -7.32 8.90
CA HIS A 318 -9.79 -6.94 7.93
C HIS A 318 -8.42 -6.64 8.58
N TYR A 319 -8.41 -6.28 9.85
CA TYR A 319 -7.22 -5.80 10.53
C TYR A 319 -6.91 -6.64 11.76
N LYS A 320 -5.62 -6.76 12.08
CA LYS A 320 -5.16 -7.41 13.33
C LYS A 320 -5.31 -6.47 14.52
N CYS A 321 -5.13 -5.17 14.28
CA CYS A 321 -5.29 -4.15 15.30
C CYS A 321 -5.72 -2.80 14.70
N CYS A 322 -6.12 -1.87 15.57
CA CYS A 322 -6.52 -0.53 15.20
C CYS A 322 -6.13 0.47 16.30
N GLY A 323 -5.39 1.51 15.96
CA GLY A 323 -5.09 2.62 16.85
C GLY A 323 -6.16 3.72 16.75
N ILE A 324 -6.57 4.26 17.89
CA ILE A 324 -7.48 5.41 17.94
C ILE A 324 -6.74 6.61 18.52
N ILE A 325 -6.82 7.75 17.82
CA ILE A 325 -6.21 9.01 18.23
C ILE A 325 -7.16 9.72 19.19
N LYS A 326 -6.64 10.33 20.25
CA LYS A 326 -7.41 11.16 21.16
C LYS A 326 -7.83 12.45 20.44
N LYS A 327 -9.12 12.81 20.50
CA LYS A 327 -9.58 14.13 20.11
C LYS A 327 -9.00 15.12 21.14
N ILE A 328 -8.06 15.95 20.72
CA ILE A 328 -7.65 17.09 21.54
C ILE A 328 -8.81 18.08 21.44
N ALA A 329 -9.48 18.36 22.55
CA ALA A 329 -10.43 19.46 22.58
C ALA A 329 -9.68 20.72 22.15
N ASP A 330 -10.25 21.46 21.21
CA ASP A 330 -9.71 22.74 20.79
C ASP A 330 -9.54 23.61 22.05
N ALA A 331 -8.26 23.98 22.31
CA ALA A 331 -7.91 24.84 23.44
C ALA A 331 -8.19 26.30 23.06
#